data_e8c1f3bf2748c5a22dca170bd5a83d0f
#
_entry.id   e8c1f3bf2748c5a22dca170bd5a83d0f
#
_cell.length_a   1.000
_cell.length_b   1.000
_cell.length_c   1.000
_cell.angle_alpha   90.00
_cell.angle_beta   90.00
_cell.angle_gamma   90.00
#
_symmetry.space_group_name_H-M   'P 1'
#
loop_
_entity.id
_entity.type
_entity.pdbx_description
1 polymer ?
#
loop_
_entity_poly.entity_id
_entity_poly.type
_entity_poly.pdbx_seq_one_letter_code
_entity_poly.pdbx_strand_id
1 'polypeptide(L)'
;MSRLRYHIRILFVAILLLNLCGLISLQAQTGELRRPFQGVRNLGMGNTGIALSFDENALFYNPAGLVGVDAILVGFPFLLEVSEDSVNIVNEINDLGNKPKTEEVVELLMGKRVHFRNLTNINVIMPFGELVTLGGASGVETQLDLGVRNPVAIEIDLGLRLDRITNLGFGLPLARGRWLFGASIESVERCDIPLTTATIGTVLTNSDLSDVFGTCEVTNLKKAQTFNFGFQRRLETASALKMTWGFTANNVGGLKFNRSDNETSPADQEPEFSTGLSWQPDWGPFRWLFALDLRDLTMKHADDTYCQTKKDTSCIIKRLHFGTELGFFPIDSGASTFAIRAGYNQGYFTHGLEFNPFIFARGLNLQYAVYKTETGNKLGDRPDKRRVFQVNFGF
;
A
#
# COMPACT_ATOMS: atom_id res chain seq x y z
N MET A 1 22.05 17.84 -53.48
CA MET A 1 20.56 17.88 -53.28
C MET A 1 19.91 16.46 -53.23
N SER A 2 20.43 15.45 -53.91
CA SER A 2 19.80 14.11 -53.93
C SER A 2 19.93 13.33 -52.60
N ARG A 3 21.05 13.42 -51.90
CA ARG A 3 21.29 12.72 -50.64
C ARG A 3 20.40 13.24 -49.48
N LEU A 4 20.14 14.54 -49.42
CA LEU A 4 19.29 15.13 -48.37
C LEU A 4 17.83 14.66 -48.51
N ARG A 5 17.31 14.55 -49.76
CA ARG A 5 15.95 14.04 -50.03
C ARG A 5 15.81 12.55 -49.67
N TYR A 6 16.89 11.78 -49.80
CA TYR A 6 16.90 10.34 -49.45
C TYR A 6 16.84 10.15 -47.91
N HIS A 7 17.62 10.92 -47.16
CA HIS A 7 17.57 10.88 -45.69
C HIS A 7 16.24 11.35 -45.11
N ILE A 8 15.63 12.39 -45.70
CA ILE A 8 14.30 12.87 -45.31
C ILE A 8 13.22 11.80 -45.59
N ARG A 9 13.32 11.06 -46.70
CA ARG A 9 12.38 9.94 -46.96
C ARG A 9 12.55 8.78 -46.01
N ILE A 10 13.76 8.42 -45.65
CA ILE A 10 14.03 7.36 -44.64
C ILE A 10 13.50 7.80 -43.27
N LEU A 11 13.73 9.03 -42.88
CA LEU A 11 13.21 9.61 -41.64
C LEU A 11 11.67 9.58 -41.61
N PHE A 12 11.03 9.96 -42.73
CA PHE A 12 9.58 9.95 -42.86
C PHE A 12 8.99 8.54 -42.81
N VAL A 13 9.63 7.55 -43.44
CA VAL A 13 9.24 6.13 -43.38
C VAL A 13 9.47 5.56 -41.96
N ALA A 14 10.55 5.92 -41.29
CA ALA A 14 10.83 5.51 -39.91
C ALA A 14 9.79 6.09 -38.94
N ILE A 15 9.43 7.37 -39.11
CA ILE A 15 8.36 8.03 -38.33
C ILE A 15 7.00 7.38 -38.63
N LEU A 16 6.71 7.01 -39.88
CA LEU A 16 5.47 6.34 -40.27
C LEU A 16 5.38 4.93 -39.69
N LEU A 17 6.50 4.19 -39.69
CA LEU A 17 6.60 2.85 -39.06
C LEU A 17 6.50 2.92 -37.54
N LEU A 18 7.07 3.93 -36.90
CA LEU A 18 6.91 4.19 -35.46
C LEU A 18 5.44 4.52 -35.10
N ASN A 19 4.73 5.25 -35.96
CA ASN A 19 3.29 5.52 -35.75
C ASN A 19 2.39 4.30 -36.02
N LEU A 20 2.80 3.37 -36.88
CA LEU A 20 2.07 2.10 -37.07
C LEU A 20 2.30 1.09 -35.94
N CYS A 21 3.46 1.12 -35.27
CA CYS A 21 3.70 0.35 -34.04
C CYS A 21 3.04 0.96 -32.78
N GLY A 22 2.59 2.24 -32.85
CA GLY A 22 2.03 2.98 -31.73
C GLY A 22 0.58 2.66 -31.36
N LEU A 23 -0.05 1.65 -31.97
CA LEU A 23 -1.44 1.25 -31.66
C LEU A 23 -1.54 0.08 -30.67
N ILE A 24 -0.44 -0.38 -30.11
CA ILE A 24 -0.49 -1.27 -28.94
C ILE A 24 -0.30 -0.38 -27.71
N SER A 25 -1.40 0.02 -27.08
CA SER A 25 -1.36 0.54 -25.72
C SER A 25 -0.85 -0.59 -24.83
N LEU A 26 0.47 -0.64 -24.64
CA LEU A 26 1.10 -1.41 -23.60
C LEU A 26 0.66 -0.75 -22.29
N GLN A 27 -0.42 -1.24 -21.70
CA GLN A 27 -0.71 -0.95 -20.31
C GLN A 27 0.55 -1.30 -19.52
N ALA A 28 1.19 -0.31 -18.92
CA ALA A 28 2.31 -0.53 -18.03
C ALA A 28 1.76 -1.19 -16.77
N GLN A 29 1.68 -2.54 -16.79
CA GLN A 29 1.23 -3.31 -15.63
C GLN A 29 2.26 -3.14 -14.52
N THR A 30 1.81 -2.63 -13.39
CA THR A 30 2.61 -2.62 -12.17
C THR A 30 2.52 -4.01 -11.54
N GLY A 31 3.66 -4.59 -11.17
CA GLY A 31 3.68 -5.82 -10.36
C GLY A 31 3.56 -5.55 -8.86
N GLU A 32 3.09 -4.38 -8.46
CA GLU A 32 2.96 -3.96 -7.07
C GLU A 32 1.75 -4.63 -6.40
N LEU A 33 1.96 -5.23 -5.22
CA LEU A 33 0.88 -5.80 -4.41
C LEU A 33 0.17 -4.68 -3.63
N ARG A 34 -0.65 -3.90 -4.33
CA ARG A 34 -1.36 -2.76 -3.74
C ARG A 34 -2.53 -3.24 -2.87
N ARG A 35 -2.62 -2.69 -1.68
CA ARG A 35 -3.74 -2.88 -0.77
C ARG A 35 -4.31 -1.52 -0.38
N PRO A 36 -5.65 -1.42 -0.20
CA PRO A 36 -6.30 -0.14 0.09
C PRO A 36 -5.80 0.52 1.37
N PHE A 37 -5.30 -0.24 2.33
CA PHE A 37 -4.79 0.29 3.59
C PHE A 37 -3.52 -0.42 4.01
N GLN A 38 -2.52 0.34 4.41
CA GLN A 38 -1.27 -0.18 4.98
C GLN A 38 -0.83 0.73 6.13
N GLY A 39 -0.85 0.22 7.35
CA GLY A 39 -0.42 0.96 8.54
C GLY A 39 1.09 1.19 8.57
N VAL A 40 1.52 2.36 9.03
CA VAL A 40 2.95 2.73 9.10
C VAL A 40 3.72 1.82 10.06
N ARG A 41 3.09 1.44 11.19
CA ARG A 41 3.65 0.42 12.09
C ARG A 41 3.99 -0.86 11.35
N ASN A 42 3.02 -1.37 10.59
CA ASN A 42 3.16 -2.63 9.85
C ASN A 42 4.24 -2.50 8.76
N LEU A 43 4.27 -1.39 8.01
CA LEU A 43 5.29 -1.12 6.99
C LEU A 43 6.69 -1.10 7.57
N GLY A 44 6.89 -0.48 8.74
CA GLY A 44 8.16 -0.50 9.47
C GLY A 44 8.59 -1.90 9.91
N MET A 45 7.61 -2.80 10.13
CA MET A 45 7.78 -4.21 10.48
C MET A 45 7.67 -5.14 9.26
N GLY A 46 8.15 -4.73 8.09
CA GLY A 46 8.09 -5.56 6.89
C GLY A 46 6.67 -5.79 6.37
N ASN A 47 5.72 -4.95 6.74
CA ASN A 47 4.29 -5.07 6.42
C ASN A 47 3.62 -6.31 7.03
N THR A 48 4.09 -6.80 8.19
CA THR A 48 3.46 -7.87 8.95
C THR A 48 2.25 -7.38 9.74
N GLY A 49 1.23 -8.22 9.94
CA GLY A 49 0.02 -7.81 10.65
C GLY A 49 -1.00 -8.93 10.89
N ILE A 50 -0.88 -10.09 10.23
CA ILE A 50 -1.91 -11.15 10.25
C ILE A 50 -2.10 -11.76 11.65
N ALA A 51 -1.02 -11.90 12.42
CA ALA A 51 -1.07 -12.43 13.77
C ALA A 51 -0.85 -11.36 14.86
N LEU A 52 -0.78 -10.07 14.46
CA LEU A 52 -0.48 -8.96 15.37
C LEU A 52 -1.70 -8.09 15.63
N SER A 53 -2.11 -7.36 14.72
CA SER A 53 -3.16 -6.31 14.63
C SER A 53 -4.08 -6.19 15.85
N PHE A 54 -3.55 -5.69 16.96
CA PHE A 54 -4.28 -5.35 18.18
C PHE A 54 -4.42 -3.82 18.35
N ASP A 55 -4.55 -3.14 17.23
CA ASP A 55 -4.62 -1.68 17.11
C ASP A 55 -5.66 -1.28 16.05
N GLU A 56 -5.65 -0.02 15.64
CA GLU A 56 -6.51 0.54 14.60
C GLU A 56 -6.37 -0.16 13.23
N ASN A 57 -5.27 -0.87 12.99
CA ASN A 57 -5.02 -1.58 11.74
C ASN A 57 -5.74 -2.95 11.66
N ALA A 58 -6.32 -3.42 12.78
CA ALA A 58 -6.93 -4.74 12.87
C ALA A 58 -7.98 -5.01 11.80
N LEU A 59 -8.86 -4.02 11.51
CA LEU A 59 -9.90 -4.15 10.49
C LEU A 59 -9.36 -4.47 9.09
N PHE A 60 -8.14 -4.01 8.77
CA PHE A 60 -7.55 -4.12 7.45
C PHE A 60 -6.57 -5.28 7.30
N TYR A 61 -5.97 -5.72 8.41
CA TYR A 61 -5.00 -6.83 8.41
C TYR A 61 -5.62 -8.14 8.83
N ASN A 62 -6.32 -8.16 9.98
CA ASN A 62 -7.01 -9.32 10.50
C ASN A 62 -8.11 -8.88 11.49
N PRO A 63 -9.39 -8.93 11.13
CA PRO A 63 -10.47 -8.47 12.01
C PRO A 63 -10.57 -9.24 13.33
N ALA A 64 -9.99 -10.45 13.45
CA ALA A 64 -9.90 -11.14 14.74
C ALA A 64 -9.02 -10.39 15.75
N GLY A 65 -8.08 -9.56 15.27
CA GLY A 65 -7.22 -8.71 16.09
C GLY A 65 -7.96 -7.62 16.86
N LEU A 66 -9.20 -7.28 16.49
CA LEU A 66 -10.06 -6.34 17.23
C LEU A 66 -10.22 -6.75 18.70
N VAL A 67 -10.29 -8.06 18.97
CA VAL A 67 -10.42 -8.61 20.34
C VAL A 67 -9.26 -8.19 21.25
N GLY A 68 -8.12 -7.84 20.70
CA GLY A 68 -6.95 -7.42 21.47
C GLY A 68 -6.97 -5.95 21.91
N VAL A 69 -8.00 -5.20 21.54
CA VAL A 69 -8.18 -3.79 21.94
C VAL A 69 -8.98 -3.75 23.24
N ASP A 70 -8.34 -3.38 24.33
CA ASP A 70 -8.92 -3.47 25.69
C ASP A 70 -9.75 -2.24 26.10
N ALA A 71 -9.63 -1.13 25.38
CA ALA A 71 -10.34 0.12 25.68
C ALA A 71 -10.96 0.72 24.41
N ILE A 72 -11.93 1.62 24.57
CA ILE A 72 -12.44 2.39 23.44
C ILE A 72 -11.29 3.15 22.80
N LEU A 73 -11.15 2.99 21.50
CA LEU A 73 -10.17 3.68 20.70
C LEU A 73 -10.88 4.46 19.60
N VAL A 74 -10.66 5.76 19.58
CA VAL A 74 -11.08 6.65 18.49
C VAL A 74 -9.81 7.26 17.92
N GLY A 75 -9.53 7.02 16.65
CA GLY A 75 -8.31 7.48 16.00
C GLY A 75 -8.59 8.26 14.73
N PHE A 76 -7.74 9.26 14.47
CA PHE A 76 -7.74 10.08 13.26
C PHE A 76 -6.34 10.04 12.63
N PRO A 77 -5.95 8.93 12.01
CA PRO A 77 -4.67 8.84 11.33
C PRO A 77 -4.66 9.68 10.06
N PHE A 78 -3.60 10.47 9.93
CA PHE A 78 -3.21 11.16 8.71
C PHE A 78 -1.87 10.62 8.25
N LEU A 79 -1.83 10.01 7.07
CA LEU A 79 -0.66 9.37 6.51
C LEU A 79 -0.24 10.11 5.24
N LEU A 80 1.07 10.35 5.14
CA LEU A 80 1.72 10.88 3.95
C LEU A 80 2.87 9.97 3.54
N GLU A 81 2.90 9.55 2.29
CA GLU A 81 3.94 8.71 1.72
C GLU A 81 4.48 9.30 0.44
N VAL A 82 5.80 9.26 0.29
CA VAL A 82 6.52 9.75 -0.89
C VAL A 82 7.64 8.80 -1.28
N SER A 83 7.93 8.67 -2.58
CA SER A 83 9.15 7.96 -3.01
C SER A 83 10.40 8.77 -2.69
N GLU A 84 11.54 8.09 -2.58
CA GLU A 84 12.83 8.75 -2.41
C GLU A 84 13.17 9.64 -3.61
N ASP A 85 12.83 9.21 -4.81
CA ASP A 85 12.98 10.00 -6.03
C ASP A 85 12.16 11.29 -5.97
N SER A 86 10.94 11.26 -5.41
CA SER A 86 10.12 12.46 -5.22
C SER A 86 10.82 13.51 -4.35
N VAL A 87 11.46 13.07 -3.26
CA VAL A 87 12.22 13.96 -2.36
C VAL A 87 13.43 14.55 -3.07
N ASN A 88 14.17 13.72 -3.83
CA ASN A 88 15.35 14.17 -4.57
C ASN A 88 14.98 15.18 -5.66
N ILE A 89 13.91 14.92 -6.41
CA ILE A 89 13.40 15.82 -7.46
C ILE A 89 13.06 17.19 -6.88
N VAL A 90 12.36 17.25 -5.75
CA VAL A 90 12.02 18.54 -5.11
C VAL A 90 13.27 19.32 -4.75
N ASN A 91 14.30 18.67 -4.23
CA ASN A 91 15.57 19.32 -3.90
C ASN A 91 16.28 19.83 -5.17
N GLU A 92 16.37 19.01 -6.21
CA GLU A 92 17.02 19.35 -7.48
C GLU A 92 16.26 20.45 -8.25
N ILE A 93 14.92 20.49 -8.20
CA ILE A 93 14.12 21.59 -8.79
C ILE A 93 14.42 22.92 -8.08
N ASN A 94 14.57 22.90 -6.77
CA ASN A 94 14.94 24.10 -6.01
C ASN A 94 16.31 24.65 -6.44
N ASP A 95 17.24 23.77 -6.83
CA ASP A 95 18.57 24.15 -7.30
C ASP A 95 18.55 24.71 -8.73
N LEU A 96 17.55 24.35 -9.56
CA LEU A 96 17.37 24.90 -10.92
C LEU A 96 16.86 26.36 -10.94
N GLY A 97 16.40 26.89 -9.80
CA GLY A 97 15.92 28.27 -9.66
C GLY A 97 14.47 28.49 -10.09
N ASN A 98 14.07 29.78 -10.15
CA ASN A 98 12.65 30.18 -10.24
C ASN A 98 11.97 29.95 -11.62
N LYS A 99 12.71 29.58 -12.66
CA LYS A 99 12.14 29.32 -14.01
C LYS A 99 12.97 28.26 -14.74
N PRO A 100 12.87 26.99 -14.34
CA PRO A 100 13.56 25.93 -15.06
C PRO A 100 12.98 25.78 -16.48
N LYS A 101 13.83 25.46 -17.43
CA LYS A 101 13.38 25.13 -18.79
C LYS A 101 12.72 23.75 -18.77
N THR A 102 11.75 23.55 -19.66
CA THR A 102 11.04 22.26 -19.79
C THR A 102 12.01 21.10 -20.01
N GLU A 103 13.06 21.33 -20.80
CA GLU A 103 14.10 20.32 -21.08
C GLU A 103 14.84 19.90 -19.79
N GLU A 104 15.21 20.86 -18.94
CA GLU A 104 15.88 20.61 -17.66
C GLU A 104 14.99 19.79 -16.70
N VAL A 105 13.68 20.08 -16.67
CA VAL A 105 12.71 19.34 -15.87
C VAL A 105 12.53 17.91 -16.41
N VAL A 106 12.45 17.73 -17.71
CA VAL A 106 12.32 16.40 -18.32
C VAL A 106 13.58 15.57 -18.07
N GLU A 107 14.77 16.16 -18.21
CA GLU A 107 16.04 15.48 -17.91
C GLU A 107 16.13 15.07 -16.45
N LEU A 108 15.68 15.95 -15.55
CA LEU A 108 15.62 15.68 -14.12
C LEU A 108 14.70 14.51 -13.77
N LEU A 109 13.56 14.39 -14.43
CA LEU A 109 12.58 13.31 -14.21
C LEU A 109 12.96 12.00 -14.90
N MET A 110 13.90 12.04 -15.86
CA MET A 110 14.26 10.89 -16.67
C MET A 110 14.74 9.71 -15.82
N GLY A 111 14.06 8.57 -15.94
CA GLY A 111 14.38 7.34 -15.21
C GLY A 111 13.98 7.35 -13.73
N LYS A 112 13.46 8.47 -13.21
CA LYS A 112 12.96 8.59 -11.84
C LYS A 112 11.46 8.32 -11.78
N ARG A 113 10.98 7.88 -10.60
CA ARG A 113 9.57 7.67 -10.34
C ARG A 113 9.12 8.53 -9.18
N VAL A 114 8.15 9.39 -9.44
CA VAL A 114 7.45 10.15 -8.41
C VAL A 114 6.28 9.30 -7.91
N HIS A 115 6.26 9.04 -6.62
CA HIS A 115 5.14 8.40 -5.95
C HIS A 115 4.69 9.30 -4.80
N PHE A 116 3.39 9.48 -4.70
CA PHE A 116 2.74 10.20 -3.62
C PHE A 116 1.50 9.43 -3.19
N ARG A 117 1.34 9.21 -1.88
CA ARG A 117 0.13 8.65 -1.30
C ARG A 117 -0.25 9.42 -0.05
N ASN A 118 -1.52 9.77 0.05
CA ASN A 118 -2.13 10.33 1.23
C ASN A 118 -3.30 9.47 1.67
N LEU A 119 -3.40 9.20 2.96
CA LEU A 119 -4.54 8.53 3.56
C LEU A 119 -4.99 9.33 4.77
N THR A 120 -6.27 9.65 4.81
CA THR A 120 -6.91 10.24 5.98
C THR A 120 -8.14 9.41 6.30
N ASN A 121 -8.23 8.91 7.53
CA ASN A 121 -9.39 8.14 7.95
C ASN A 121 -9.78 8.45 9.41
N ILE A 122 -10.91 7.94 9.80
CA ILE A 122 -11.39 7.86 11.18
C ILE A 122 -11.59 6.39 11.53
N ASN A 123 -11.10 5.99 12.70
CA ASN A 123 -11.25 4.65 13.25
C ASN A 123 -11.96 4.73 14.58
N VAL A 124 -12.88 3.81 14.80
CA VAL A 124 -13.56 3.65 16.10
C VAL A 124 -13.58 2.17 16.44
N ILE A 125 -13.01 1.80 17.59
CA ILE A 125 -13.05 0.43 18.10
C ILE A 125 -13.65 0.47 19.49
N MET A 126 -14.65 -0.36 19.74
CA MET A 126 -15.42 -0.40 20.98
C MET A 126 -15.48 -1.85 21.50
N PRO A 127 -14.75 -2.18 22.57
CA PRO A 127 -14.91 -3.45 23.26
C PRO A 127 -16.16 -3.45 24.14
N PHE A 128 -16.94 -4.52 24.06
CA PHE A 128 -18.11 -4.78 24.92
C PHE A 128 -17.79 -5.94 25.87
N GLY A 129 -16.92 -5.65 26.80
CA GLY A 129 -16.41 -6.66 27.75
C GLY A 129 -15.68 -7.79 27.04
N GLU A 130 -15.89 -9.03 27.53
CA GLU A 130 -15.31 -10.24 26.96
C GLU A 130 -16.22 -10.87 25.86
N LEU A 131 -17.28 -10.20 25.44
CA LEU A 131 -18.26 -10.78 24.51
C LEU A 131 -17.89 -10.49 23.05
N VAL A 132 -17.72 -9.22 22.73
CA VAL A 132 -17.50 -8.77 21.35
C VAL A 132 -16.77 -7.45 21.33
N THR A 133 -15.93 -7.24 20.34
CA THR A 133 -15.36 -5.93 20.02
C THR A 133 -15.88 -5.50 18.66
N LEU A 134 -16.47 -4.33 18.57
CA LEU A 134 -16.93 -3.74 17.31
C LEU A 134 -15.86 -2.77 16.80
N GLY A 135 -15.68 -2.72 15.49
CA GLY A 135 -14.75 -1.81 14.84
C GLY A 135 -15.36 -1.18 13.60
N GLY A 136 -15.06 0.08 13.39
CA GLY A 136 -15.42 0.81 12.18
C GLY A 136 -14.29 1.73 11.73
N ALA A 137 -14.11 1.85 10.43
CA ALA A 137 -13.16 2.78 9.81
C ALA A 137 -13.77 3.39 8.55
N SER A 138 -13.52 4.67 8.32
CA SER A 138 -13.91 5.33 7.07
C SER A 138 -12.89 6.39 6.71
N GLY A 139 -12.47 6.41 5.43
CA GLY A 139 -11.43 7.34 5.00
C GLY A 139 -11.31 7.48 3.50
N VAL A 140 -10.40 8.34 3.11
CA VAL A 140 -10.05 8.62 1.71
C VAL A 140 -8.56 8.41 1.52
N GLU A 141 -8.21 7.66 0.49
CA GLU A 141 -6.83 7.45 0.05
C GLU A 141 -6.66 8.01 -1.36
N THR A 142 -5.62 8.81 -1.56
CA THR A 142 -5.21 9.28 -2.88
C THR A 142 -3.80 8.80 -3.16
N GLN A 143 -3.57 8.23 -4.32
CA GLN A 143 -2.27 7.79 -4.78
C GLN A 143 -2.01 8.33 -6.18
N LEU A 144 -0.82 8.91 -6.37
CA LEU A 144 -0.33 9.41 -7.65
C LEU A 144 1.02 8.74 -7.96
N ASP A 145 1.14 8.21 -9.15
CA ASP A 145 2.38 7.67 -9.69
C ASP A 145 2.72 8.37 -11.00
N LEU A 146 3.91 8.94 -11.10
CA LEU A 146 4.42 9.60 -12.29
C LEU A 146 5.83 9.08 -12.59
N GLY A 147 6.10 8.78 -13.85
CA GLY A 147 7.43 8.40 -14.33
C GLY A 147 7.71 9.00 -15.69
N VAL A 148 8.98 9.27 -15.96
CA VAL A 148 9.46 9.70 -17.28
C VAL A 148 10.56 8.74 -17.70
N ARG A 149 10.44 8.20 -18.89
CA ARG A 149 11.39 7.21 -19.42
C ARG A 149 11.64 7.39 -20.91
N ASN A 150 12.58 6.64 -21.43
CA ASN A 150 12.99 6.59 -22.81
C ASN A 150 13.52 7.96 -23.34
N PRO A 151 14.85 8.21 -23.27
CA PRO A 151 15.42 9.50 -23.67
C PRO A 151 15.34 9.79 -25.19
N VAL A 152 15.05 8.76 -26.01
CA VAL A 152 14.94 8.91 -27.48
C VAL A 152 13.52 9.28 -27.90
N ALA A 153 12.53 8.63 -27.28
CA ALA A 153 11.11 8.90 -27.47
C ALA A 153 10.49 9.06 -26.09
N ILE A 154 10.53 10.26 -25.53
CA ILE A 154 10.13 10.54 -24.15
C ILE A 154 8.70 10.03 -23.91
N GLU A 155 8.58 9.11 -22.97
CA GLU A 155 7.34 8.51 -22.52
C GLU A 155 7.05 8.95 -21.09
N ILE A 156 5.80 9.31 -20.85
CA ILE A 156 5.29 9.70 -19.54
C ILE A 156 4.34 8.62 -19.07
N ASP A 157 4.64 8.04 -17.92
CA ASP A 157 3.77 7.11 -17.21
C ASP A 157 3.00 7.90 -16.13
N LEU A 158 1.69 7.87 -16.17
CA LEU A 158 0.83 8.50 -15.16
C LEU A 158 -0.19 7.50 -14.65
N GLY A 159 -0.30 7.38 -13.33
CA GLY A 159 -1.33 6.62 -12.64
C GLY A 159 -1.93 7.44 -11.51
N LEU A 160 -3.24 7.42 -11.38
CA LEU A 160 -3.96 8.08 -10.28
C LEU A 160 -4.99 7.11 -9.72
N ARG A 161 -5.02 6.97 -8.40
CA ARG A 161 -6.05 6.22 -7.68
C ARG A 161 -6.64 7.08 -6.57
N LEU A 162 -7.95 7.14 -6.53
CA LEU A 162 -8.71 7.73 -5.45
C LEU A 162 -9.66 6.67 -4.89
N ASP A 163 -9.47 6.29 -3.64
CA ASP A 163 -10.29 5.33 -2.92
C ASP A 163 -11.01 6.01 -1.75
N ARG A 164 -12.32 5.82 -1.67
CA ARG A 164 -13.09 6.04 -0.46
C ARG A 164 -13.42 4.70 0.15
N ILE A 165 -12.92 4.46 1.35
CA ILE A 165 -12.98 3.15 2.01
C ILE A 165 -13.86 3.28 3.25
N THR A 166 -14.77 2.33 3.43
CA THR A 166 -15.51 2.15 4.68
C THR A 166 -15.47 0.69 5.05
N ASN A 167 -15.00 0.39 6.27
CA ASN A 167 -14.86 -0.96 6.78
C ASN A 167 -15.55 -1.05 8.13
N LEU A 168 -16.47 -1.99 8.30
CA LEU A 168 -17.21 -2.25 9.54
C LEU A 168 -17.05 -3.72 9.90
N GLY A 169 -16.68 -3.99 11.14
CA GLY A 169 -16.41 -5.37 11.56
C GLY A 169 -16.60 -5.62 13.04
N PHE A 170 -16.40 -6.86 13.40
CA PHE A 170 -16.43 -7.31 14.78
C PHE A 170 -15.37 -8.38 15.04
N GLY A 171 -14.98 -8.51 16.31
CA GLY A 171 -14.14 -9.57 16.82
C GLY A 171 -14.81 -10.30 17.99
N LEU A 172 -14.68 -11.62 18.03
CA LEU A 172 -15.26 -12.49 19.05
C LEU A 172 -14.17 -13.34 19.70
N PRO A 173 -13.98 -13.27 21.02
CA PRO A 173 -13.16 -14.22 21.76
C PRO A 173 -13.92 -15.52 21.97
N LEU A 174 -13.33 -16.65 21.61
CA LEU A 174 -13.89 -17.97 21.80
C LEU A 174 -12.97 -18.80 22.71
N ALA A 175 -13.54 -19.80 23.39
CA ALA A 175 -12.80 -20.70 24.29
C ALA A 175 -11.92 -19.94 25.31
N ARG A 176 -12.50 -18.94 26.00
CA ARG A 176 -11.80 -18.08 26.99
C ARG A 176 -10.66 -17.28 26.36
N GLY A 177 -10.84 -16.78 25.14
CA GLY A 177 -9.84 -15.96 24.43
C GLY A 177 -8.65 -16.72 23.85
N ARG A 178 -8.69 -18.05 23.82
CA ARG A 178 -7.66 -18.86 23.12
C ARG A 178 -7.80 -18.76 21.61
N TRP A 179 -9.02 -18.66 21.13
CA TRP A 179 -9.39 -18.54 19.74
C TRP A 179 -10.07 -17.19 19.54
N LEU A 180 -9.65 -16.44 18.56
CA LEU A 180 -10.22 -15.18 18.20
C LEU A 180 -10.75 -15.30 16.77
N PHE A 181 -11.97 -14.90 16.57
CA PHE A 181 -12.62 -14.85 15.27
C PHE A 181 -13.03 -13.41 14.98
N GLY A 182 -12.94 -12.99 13.73
CA GLY A 182 -13.41 -11.68 13.31
C GLY A 182 -13.96 -11.72 11.90
N ALA A 183 -14.88 -10.81 11.62
CA ALA A 183 -15.38 -10.58 10.28
C ALA A 183 -15.60 -9.09 10.05
N SER A 184 -15.45 -8.66 8.81
CA SER A 184 -15.79 -7.30 8.42
C SER A 184 -16.40 -7.24 7.03
N ILE A 185 -17.19 -6.20 6.79
CA ILE A 185 -17.65 -5.79 5.48
C ILE A 185 -16.90 -4.54 5.07
N GLU A 186 -16.30 -4.58 3.88
CA GLU A 186 -15.55 -3.48 3.31
C GLU A 186 -16.25 -2.98 2.06
N SER A 187 -16.47 -1.67 1.99
CA SER A 187 -16.98 -0.96 0.84
C SER A 187 -15.89 -0.04 0.31
N VAL A 188 -15.54 -0.21 -0.95
CA VAL A 188 -14.57 0.63 -1.65
C VAL A 188 -15.28 1.33 -2.80
N GLU A 189 -15.18 2.64 -2.81
CA GLU A 189 -15.59 3.48 -3.92
C GLU A 189 -14.31 4.00 -4.57
N ARG A 190 -14.03 3.57 -5.80
CA ARG A 190 -12.73 3.78 -6.47
C ARG A 190 -12.88 4.52 -7.78
N CYS A 191 -12.01 5.48 -7.99
CA CYS A 191 -11.59 5.93 -9.30
C CYS A 191 -10.14 5.51 -9.52
N ASP A 192 -9.85 4.86 -10.61
CA ASP A 192 -8.52 4.35 -10.93
C ASP A 192 -8.20 4.71 -12.38
N ILE A 193 -7.24 5.60 -12.55
CA ILE A 193 -6.54 5.79 -13.82
C ILE A 193 -5.35 4.83 -13.75
N PRO A 194 -5.41 3.68 -14.44
CA PRO A 194 -4.32 2.73 -14.41
C PRO A 194 -3.06 3.39 -14.97
N LEU A 195 -1.88 2.94 -14.52
CA LEU A 195 -0.63 3.50 -15.01
C LEU A 195 -0.60 3.42 -16.54
N THR A 196 -0.82 4.56 -17.18
CA THR A 196 -0.94 4.72 -18.62
C THR A 196 0.29 5.44 -19.16
N THR A 197 0.85 4.90 -20.24
CA THR A 197 2.02 5.50 -20.90
C THR A 197 1.57 6.33 -22.10
N ALA A 198 2.01 7.58 -22.16
CA ALA A 198 1.83 8.43 -23.32
C ALA A 198 3.18 9.01 -23.80
N THR A 199 3.32 9.23 -25.11
CA THR A 199 4.49 9.93 -25.61
C THR A 199 4.37 11.43 -25.32
N ILE A 200 5.49 12.13 -25.12
CA ILE A 200 5.49 13.56 -24.88
C ILE A 200 4.81 14.32 -26.04
N GLY A 201 4.96 13.83 -27.27
CA GLY A 201 4.28 14.40 -28.44
C GLY A 201 2.76 14.35 -28.31
N THR A 202 2.20 13.23 -27.84
CA THR A 202 0.77 13.09 -27.59
C THR A 202 0.31 14.04 -26.48
N VAL A 203 1.08 14.17 -25.40
CA VAL A 203 0.76 15.08 -24.29
C VAL A 203 0.79 16.54 -24.71
N LEU A 204 1.74 16.94 -25.55
CA LEU A 204 1.87 18.33 -26.01
C LEU A 204 0.86 18.71 -27.11
N THR A 205 0.34 17.73 -27.86
CA THR A 205 -0.65 17.99 -28.92
C THR A 205 -2.09 18.03 -28.42
N ASN A 206 -2.36 17.46 -27.25
CA ASN A 206 -3.67 17.50 -26.62
C ASN A 206 -3.76 18.71 -25.69
N SER A 207 -4.84 19.46 -25.81
CA SER A 207 -5.09 20.63 -24.96
C SER A 207 -5.50 20.27 -23.53
N ASP A 208 -5.96 19.04 -23.32
CA ASP A 208 -6.41 18.53 -22.04
C ASP A 208 -5.74 17.18 -21.73
N LEU A 209 -5.08 17.10 -20.58
CA LEU A 209 -4.46 15.87 -20.09
C LEU A 209 -5.48 14.77 -19.80
N SER A 210 -6.72 15.14 -19.53
CA SER A 210 -7.83 14.20 -19.34
C SER A 210 -8.13 13.37 -20.58
N ASP A 211 -7.92 13.91 -21.78
CA ASP A 211 -8.12 13.21 -23.05
C ASP A 211 -7.04 12.14 -23.27
N VAL A 212 -5.86 12.32 -22.66
CA VAL A 212 -4.72 11.38 -22.80
C VAL A 212 -4.74 10.31 -21.73
N PHE A 213 -4.99 10.70 -20.48
CA PHE A 213 -4.85 9.82 -19.33
C PHE A 213 -6.19 9.41 -18.69
N GLY A 214 -7.29 10.08 -19.07
CA GLY A 214 -8.62 9.89 -18.47
C GLY A 214 -8.88 10.84 -17.30
N THR A 215 -10.10 10.82 -16.79
CA THR A 215 -10.55 11.66 -15.68
C THR A 215 -10.87 10.85 -14.46
N CYS A 216 -10.60 11.40 -13.29
CA CYS A 216 -11.00 10.86 -12.01
C CYS A 216 -11.87 11.88 -11.28
N GLU A 217 -13.18 11.68 -11.32
CA GLU A 217 -14.14 12.55 -10.66
C GLU A 217 -14.71 11.87 -9.42
N VAL A 218 -14.76 12.61 -8.31
CA VAL A 218 -15.34 12.12 -7.04
C VAL A 218 -16.81 11.73 -7.19
N THR A 219 -17.49 12.28 -8.19
CA THR A 219 -18.89 11.99 -8.52
C THR A 219 -19.10 10.66 -9.25
N ASN A 220 -18.04 10.10 -9.86
CA ASN A 220 -18.09 8.89 -10.70
C ASN A 220 -17.31 7.70 -10.14
N LEU A 221 -17.19 7.62 -8.81
CA LEU A 221 -16.51 6.51 -8.16
C LEU A 221 -17.24 5.19 -8.40
N LYS A 222 -16.52 4.17 -8.85
CA LYS A 222 -17.05 2.81 -9.00
C LYS A 222 -17.06 2.12 -7.64
N LYS A 223 -18.19 1.54 -7.28
CA LYS A 223 -18.41 0.93 -5.98
C LYS A 223 -18.23 -0.58 -6.04
N ALA A 224 -17.56 -1.13 -5.04
CA ALA A 224 -17.47 -2.55 -4.78
C ALA A 224 -17.63 -2.82 -3.27
N GLN A 225 -18.11 -4.01 -2.94
CA GLN A 225 -18.23 -4.48 -1.56
C GLN A 225 -17.70 -5.90 -1.44
N THR A 226 -17.10 -6.18 -0.29
CA THR A 226 -16.54 -7.50 -0.01
C THR A 226 -16.61 -7.83 1.46
N PHE A 227 -16.38 -9.11 1.80
CA PHE A 227 -16.28 -9.59 3.16
C PHE A 227 -14.84 -10.03 3.45
N ASN A 228 -14.39 -9.72 4.67
CA ASN A 228 -13.12 -10.17 5.18
C ASN A 228 -13.36 -11.01 6.44
N PHE A 229 -12.64 -12.12 6.56
CA PHE A 229 -12.69 -13.01 7.72
C PHE A 229 -11.30 -13.14 8.32
N GLY A 230 -11.26 -13.12 9.64
CA GLY A 230 -10.05 -13.25 10.40
C GLY A 230 -10.15 -14.33 11.45
N PHE A 231 -9.03 -14.96 11.71
CA PHE A 231 -8.92 -15.97 12.71
C PHE A 231 -7.54 -15.86 13.37
N GLN A 232 -7.49 -15.97 14.71
CA GLN A 232 -6.23 -16.06 15.45
C GLN A 232 -6.32 -17.11 16.55
N ARG A 233 -5.22 -17.79 16.79
CA ARG A 233 -5.07 -18.74 17.88
C ARG A 233 -3.89 -18.35 18.75
N ARG A 234 -4.16 -18.04 20.01
CA ARG A 234 -3.13 -17.87 21.03
C ARG A 234 -2.62 -19.25 21.43
N LEU A 235 -1.33 -19.48 21.19
CA LEU A 235 -0.67 -20.74 21.50
C LEU A 235 -0.10 -20.63 22.93
N GLU A 236 -0.57 -21.51 23.81
CA GLU A 236 -0.01 -21.63 25.15
C GLU A 236 1.33 -22.37 25.03
N THR A 237 2.41 -21.64 24.91
CA THR A 237 3.78 -22.15 25.05
C THR A 237 4.28 -21.91 26.47
N ALA A 238 5.36 -22.58 26.87
CA ALA A 238 5.96 -22.38 28.18
C ALA A 238 6.10 -20.90 28.53
N SER A 239 5.86 -20.53 29.74
CA SER A 239 5.52 -19.22 30.32
C SER A 239 6.24 -17.96 29.82
N ALA A 240 7.35 -18.08 29.10
CA ALA A 240 8.17 -16.96 28.63
C ALA A 240 7.92 -16.57 27.17
N LEU A 241 7.07 -17.29 26.43
CA LEU A 241 6.90 -17.06 24.99
C LEU A 241 5.41 -17.04 24.63
N LYS A 242 4.87 -15.84 24.42
CA LYS A 242 3.50 -15.66 23.93
C LYS A 242 3.51 -15.74 22.42
N MET A 243 2.90 -16.79 21.86
CA MET A 243 2.79 -16.98 20.42
C MET A 243 1.34 -16.85 19.97
N THR A 244 1.14 -16.28 18.78
CA THR A 244 -0.16 -16.23 18.13
C THR A 244 0.00 -16.64 16.67
N TRP A 245 -0.82 -17.59 16.23
CA TRP A 245 -0.98 -17.92 14.84
C TRP A 245 -2.22 -17.22 14.29
N GLY A 246 -2.13 -16.65 13.07
CA GLY A 246 -3.20 -15.94 12.42
C GLY A 246 -3.46 -16.46 11.00
N PHE A 247 -4.72 -16.34 10.59
CA PHE A 247 -5.16 -16.61 9.23
C PHE A 247 -6.20 -15.57 8.82
N THR A 248 -6.16 -15.13 7.56
CA THR A 248 -7.16 -14.24 6.98
C THR A 248 -7.61 -14.70 5.62
N ALA A 249 -8.88 -14.44 5.33
CA ALA A 249 -9.49 -14.54 4.02
C ALA A 249 -10.08 -13.16 3.69
N ASN A 250 -9.39 -12.41 2.86
CA ASN A 250 -9.81 -11.07 2.43
C ASN A 250 -10.46 -11.14 1.05
N ASN A 251 -11.33 -10.18 0.75
CA ASN A 251 -12.07 -10.09 -0.50
C ASN A 251 -12.87 -11.37 -0.83
N VAL A 252 -13.49 -11.97 0.17
CA VAL A 252 -14.31 -13.19 -0.02
C VAL A 252 -15.53 -12.86 -0.88
N GLY A 253 -15.65 -13.55 -2.01
CA GLY A 253 -16.62 -13.23 -3.07
C GLY A 253 -16.05 -12.33 -4.17
N GLY A 254 -14.83 -11.83 -3.99
CA GLY A 254 -14.16 -10.88 -4.87
C GLY A 254 -14.60 -9.43 -4.60
N LEU A 255 -13.68 -8.50 -4.71
CA LEU A 255 -13.99 -7.07 -4.76
C LEU A 255 -14.26 -6.71 -6.22
N LYS A 256 -15.52 -6.72 -6.62
CA LYS A 256 -15.96 -6.52 -8.01
C LYS A 256 -16.58 -5.15 -8.16
N PHE A 257 -15.99 -4.33 -9.03
CA PHE A 257 -16.48 -2.99 -9.30
C PHE A 257 -17.61 -3.00 -10.33
N ASN A 258 -18.64 -2.20 -10.08
CA ASN A 258 -19.73 -2.04 -11.04
C ASN A 258 -19.21 -1.49 -12.36
N ARG A 259 -19.44 -2.22 -13.46
CA ARG A 259 -19.02 -1.83 -14.81
C ARG A 259 -20.20 -1.19 -15.54
N SER A 260 -19.92 -0.13 -16.26
CA SER A 260 -20.79 0.44 -17.29
C SER A 260 -20.14 0.14 -18.64
N ASP A 261 -20.94 -0.18 -19.65
CA ASP A 261 -20.48 -0.77 -20.92
C ASP A 261 -19.45 0.04 -21.73
N ASN A 262 -19.19 1.30 -21.35
CA ASN A 262 -18.32 2.22 -22.11
C ASN A 262 -17.24 2.91 -21.24
N GLU A 263 -16.99 2.46 -20.00
CA GLU A 263 -16.05 3.15 -19.13
C GLU A 263 -14.92 2.23 -18.64
N THR A 264 -13.72 2.78 -18.50
CA THR A 264 -12.61 2.13 -17.81
C THR A 264 -13.01 1.87 -16.36
N SER A 265 -13.14 0.61 -15.99
CA SER A 265 -13.47 0.18 -14.63
C SER A 265 -12.20 -0.25 -13.91
N PRO A 266 -12.06 0.04 -12.60
CA PRO A 266 -10.96 -0.50 -11.81
C PRO A 266 -10.89 -2.03 -11.92
N ALA A 267 -9.69 -2.58 -11.79
CA ALA A 267 -9.50 -4.02 -11.82
C ALA A 267 -10.17 -4.68 -10.60
N ASP A 268 -10.91 -5.75 -10.87
CA ASP A 268 -11.50 -6.59 -9.82
C ASP A 268 -10.41 -7.28 -9.02
N GLN A 269 -10.61 -7.45 -7.71
CA GLN A 269 -9.67 -8.16 -6.84
C GLN A 269 -10.24 -9.51 -6.42
N GLU A 270 -9.47 -10.56 -6.67
CA GLU A 270 -9.80 -11.92 -6.28
C GLU A 270 -9.65 -12.12 -4.76
N PRO A 271 -10.30 -13.14 -4.18
CA PRO A 271 -10.10 -13.51 -2.79
C PRO A 271 -8.63 -13.79 -2.47
N GLU A 272 -8.16 -13.20 -1.38
CA GLU A 272 -6.80 -13.35 -0.90
C GLU A 272 -6.77 -14.08 0.44
N PHE A 273 -5.95 -15.13 0.52
CA PHE A 273 -5.70 -15.89 1.74
C PHE A 273 -4.29 -15.62 2.24
N SER A 274 -4.17 -15.37 3.54
CA SER A 274 -2.88 -15.07 4.16
C SER A 274 -2.77 -15.75 5.52
N THR A 275 -1.56 -16.11 5.93
CA THR A 275 -1.29 -16.68 7.25
C THR A 275 -0.09 -15.99 7.88
N GLY A 276 -0.06 -15.96 9.21
CA GLY A 276 1.03 -15.33 9.95
C GLY A 276 1.26 -15.95 11.30
N LEU A 277 2.43 -15.70 11.82
CA LEU A 277 2.85 -16.11 13.16
C LEU A 277 3.48 -14.92 13.86
N SER A 278 3.12 -14.66 15.11
CA SER A 278 3.80 -13.69 15.95
C SER A 278 4.25 -14.34 17.25
N TRP A 279 5.31 -13.79 17.84
CA TRP A 279 5.74 -14.16 19.17
C TRP A 279 6.29 -12.97 19.93
N GLN A 280 5.99 -12.92 21.19
CA GLN A 280 6.37 -11.86 22.11
C GLN A 280 7.08 -12.50 23.31
N PRO A 281 8.43 -12.60 23.26
CA PRO A 281 9.19 -13.10 24.39
C PRO A 281 9.19 -12.10 25.55
N ASP A 282 9.21 -12.60 26.77
CA ASP A 282 9.38 -11.79 27.97
C ASP A 282 10.87 -11.68 28.31
N TRP A 283 11.56 -10.73 27.65
CA TRP A 283 13.00 -10.51 27.79
C TRP A 283 13.30 -9.18 28.50
N GLY A 284 12.88 -9.09 29.75
CA GLY A 284 13.19 -7.95 30.61
C GLY A 284 12.30 -6.71 30.40
N PRO A 285 12.80 -5.50 30.62
CA PRO A 285 11.97 -4.29 30.71
C PRO A 285 11.48 -3.76 29.33
N PHE A 286 11.93 -4.38 28.25
CA PHE A 286 11.57 -3.97 26.90
C PHE A 286 10.49 -4.88 26.34
N ARG A 287 9.64 -4.33 25.50
CA ARG A 287 8.64 -5.12 24.76
C ARG A 287 9.21 -5.57 23.43
N TRP A 288 9.57 -6.83 23.34
CA TRP A 288 9.98 -7.45 22.09
C TRP A 288 8.77 -8.08 21.39
N LEU A 289 8.72 -7.89 20.08
CA LEU A 289 7.69 -8.46 19.23
C LEU A 289 8.31 -8.88 17.90
N PHE A 290 7.99 -10.09 17.47
CA PHE A 290 8.40 -10.63 16.17
C PHE A 290 7.18 -11.10 15.42
N ALA A 291 7.20 -11.01 14.10
CA ALA A 291 6.13 -11.47 13.23
C ALA A 291 6.66 -12.01 11.91
N LEU A 292 5.96 -13.00 11.38
CA LEU A 292 6.21 -13.61 10.09
C LEU A 292 4.88 -13.83 9.40
N ASP A 293 4.70 -13.24 8.22
CA ASP A 293 3.49 -13.40 7.41
C ASP A 293 3.84 -13.98 6.03
N LEU A 294 2.96 -14.83 5.54
CA LEU A 294 2.91 -15.24 4.14
C LEU A 294 1.56 -14.83 3.57
N ARG A 295 1.58 -13.88 2.64
CA ARG A 295 0.39 -13.22 2.10
C ARG A 295 0.07 -13.69 0.71
N ASP A 296 -1.20 -13.51 0.28
CA ASP A 296 -1.69 -13.91 -1.05
C ASP A 296 -1.22 -15.32 -1.45
N LEU A 297 -1.59 -16.31 -0.65
CA LEU A 297 -1.24 -17.72 -0.86
C LEU A 297 -1.72 -18.24 -2.22
N THR A 298 -2.75 -17.64 -2.77
CA THR A 298 -3.31 -18.02 -4.09
C THR A 298 -2.53 -17.44 -5.26
N MET A 299 -1.70 -16.41 -5.03
CA MET A 299 -0.97 -15.65 -6.06
C MET A 299 -1.91 -15.07 -7.13
N LYS A 300 -3.07 -14.54 -6.69
CA LYS A 300 -4.10 -14.01 -7.59
C LYS A 300 -4.32 -12.51 -7.47
N HIS A 301 -3.40 -11.78 -6.86
CA HIS A 301 -3.51 -10.32 -6.74
C HIS A 301 -3.62 -9.68 -8.14
N ALA A 302 -4.60 -8.78 -8.32
CA ALA A 302 -4.94 -8.23 -9.64
C ALA A 302 -3.77 -7.51 -10.32
N ASP A 303 -2.98 -6.78 -9.55
CA ASP A 303 -1.85 -5.99 -10.08
C ASP A 303 -0.59 -6.85 -10.35
N ASP A 304 -0.52 -8.11 -9.85
CA ASP A 304 0.64 -9.00 -10.02
C ASP A 304 0.38 -10.11 -11.05
N THR A 305 0.11 -9.74 -12.28
CA THR A 305 -0.21 -10.66 -13.37
C THR A 305 0.93 -11.63 -13.70
N TYR A 306 2.17 -11.24 -13.46
CA TYR A 306 3.33 -12.12 -13.64
C TYR A 306 3.24 -13.35 -12.72
N CYS A 307 3.01 -13.14 -11.42
CA CYS A 307 2.93 -14.24 -10.47
C CYS A 307 1.66 -15.07 -10.56
N GLN A 308 0.59 -14.55 -11.15
CA GLN A 308 -0.59 -15.37 -11.49
C GLN A 308 -0.23 -16.50 -12.45
N THR A 309 0.73 -16.29 -13.34
CA THR A 309 1.09 -17.22 -14.41
C THR A 309 2.37 -18.01 -14.14
N LYS A 310 3.42 -17.40 -13.63
CA LYS A 310 4.78 -17.98 -13.52
C LYS A 310 5.06 -18.70 -12.21
N LYS A 311 4.60 -18.18 -11.08
CA LYS A 311 4.72 -18.80 -9.74
C LYS A 311 6.15 -19.23 -9.37
N ASP A 312 7.14 -18.42 -9.70
CA ASP A 312 8.54 -18.70 -9.42
C ASP A 312 8.96 -18.26 -7.99
N THR A 313 10.25 -18.42 -7.66
CA THR A 313 10.81 -18.05 -6.35
C THR A 313 10.64 -16.55 -6.07
N SER A 314 10.72 -15.70 -7.08
CA SER A 314 10.49 -14.25 -6.94
C SER A 314 9.08 -13.97 -6.41
N CYS A 315 8.10 -14.71 -6.91
CA CYS A 315 6.70 -14.60 -6.48
C CYS A 315 6.49 -14.99 -5.01
N ILE A 316 7.21 -16.00 -4.54
CA ILE A 316 7.16 -16.42 -3.13
C ILE A 316 7.80 -15.35 -2.25
N ILE A 317 8.98 -14.83 -2.63
CA ILE A 317 9.69 -13.80 -1.86
C ILE A 317 8.86 -12.51 -1.76
N LYS A 318 8.18 -12.10 -2.83
CA LYS A 318 7.28 -10.95 -2.82
C LYS A 318 6.13 -11.08 -1.78
N ARG A 319 5.81 -12.30 -1.35
CA ARG A 319 4.73 -12.61 -0.42
C ARG A 319 5.20 -12.90 1.01
N LEU A 320 6.51 -13.00 1.19
CA LEU A 320 7.13 -13.24 2.49
C LEU A 320 7.41 -11.92 3.20
N HIS A 321 6.92 -11.79 4.42
CA HIS A 321 7.05 -10.61 5.27
C HIS A 321 7.57 -11.04 6.64
N PHE A 322 8.57 -10.35 7.14
CA PHE A 322 9.11 -10.56 8.47
C PHE A 322 9.28 -9.21 9.17
N GLY A 323 9.02 -9.16 10.47
CA GLY A 323 9.16 -7.94 11.25
C GLY A 323 9.52 -8.15 12.71
N THR A 324 10.16 -7.15 13.27
CA THR A 324 10.44 -7.04 14.70
C THR A 324 10.19 -5.63 15.19
N GLU A 325 9.69 -5.53 16.43
CA GLU A 325 9.47 -4.27 17.14
C GLU A 325 10.13 -4.38 18.51
N LEU A 326 10.90 -3.37 18.87
CA LEU A 326 11.46 -3.17 20.19
C LEU A 326 10.84 -1.90 20.79
N GLY A 327 9.97 -2.08 21.79
CA GLY A 327 9.30 -1.01 22.50
C GLY A 327 9.99 -0.67 23.81
N PHE A 328 10.16 0.62 24.05
CA PHE A 328 10.76 1.20 25.25
C PHE A 328 9.67 1.89 26.06
N PHE A 329 9.79 1.82 27.38
CA PHE A 329 8.84 2.45 28.30
C PHE A 329 7.39 2.05 27.99
N PRO A 330 7.02 0.79 28.24
CA PRO A 330 5.69 0.29 27.97
C PRO A 330 4.64 1.08 28.75
N ILE A 331 3.52 1.35 28.08
CA ILE A 331 2.34 2.02 28.64
C ILE A 331 1.27 0.94 28.90
N ASP A 332 0.36 1.19 29.84
CA ASP A 332 -0.69 0.24 30.26
C ASP A 332 -1.58 -0.32 29.11
N SER A 333 -1.64 0.38 27.98
CA SER A 333 -2.39 -0.01 26.81
C SER A 333 -1.69 -1.04 25.90
N GLY A 334 -0.53 -1.58 26.28
CA GLY A 334 0.29 -2.42 25.43
C GLY A 334 1.06 -1.67 24.34
N ALA A 335 0.96 -0.35 24.28
CA ALA A 335 1.81 0.52 23.48
C ALA A 335 3.15 0.79 24.21
N SER A 336 4.06 1.47 23.54
CA SER A 336 5.33 1.94 24.12
C SER A 336 5.46 3.43 23.84
N THR A 337 6.14 4.16 24.72
CA THR A 337 6.43 5.59 24.49
C THR A 337 7.28 5.79 23.26
N PHE A 338 8.23 4.89 23.06
CA PHE A 338 9.09 4.88 21.88
C PHE A 338 9.24 3.43 21.38
N ALA A 339 9.21 3.25 20.06
CA ALA A 339 9.48 1.94 19.47
C ALA A 339 10.38 2.07 18.25
N ILE A 340 11.27 1.10 18.10
CA ILE A 340 12.10 0.90 16.90
C ILE A 340 11.62 -0.36 16.21
N ARG A 341 11.53 -0.31 14.89
CA ARG A 341 11.07 -1.41 14.05
C ARG A 341 12.08 -1.73 12.96
N ALA A 342 12.18 -2.99 12.65
CA ALA A 342 12.91 -3.47 11.50
C ALA A 342 12.14 -4.63 10.86
N GLY A 343 12.32 -4.84 9.56
CA GLY A 343 11.62 -5.88 8.89
C GLY A 343 12.11 -6.15 7.47
N TYR A 344 11.39 -7.05 6.82
CA TYR A 344 11.64 -7.50 5.47
C TYR A 344 10.30 -7.57 4.71
N ASN A 345 10.14 -6.71 3.72
CA ASN A 345 8.94 -6.58 2.92
C ASN A 345 9.26 -6.92 1.47
N GLN A 346 8.60 -7.94 0.91
CA GLN A 346 8.74 -8.27 -0.52
C GLN A 346 10.19 -8.40 -1.00
N GLY A 347 11.10 -8.95 -0.18
CA GLY A 347 12.50 -9.06 -0.55
C GLY A 347 13.39 -7.89 -0.14
N TYR A 348 12.85 -6.84 0.50
CA TYR A 348 13.58 -5.64 0.86
C TYR A 348 13.54 -5.33 2.34
N PHE A 349 14.64 -4.79 2.86
CA PHE A 349 14.73 -4.35 4.24
C PHE A 349 13.87 -3.11 4.48
N THR A 350 13.20 -3.07 5.65
CA THR A 350 12.39 -1.97 6.13
C THR A 350 12.80 -1.57 7.54
N HIS A 351 12.55 -0.32 7.91
CA HIS A 351 12.71 0.14 9.27
C HIS A 351 11.70 1.23 9.61
N GLY A 352 11.43 1.41 10.89
CA GLY A 352 10.47 2.39 11.35
C GLY A 352 10.72 2.83 12.79
N LEU A 353 10.10 3.95 13.13
CA LEU A 353 10.12 4.56 14.45
C LEU A 353 8.72 4.94 14.87
N GLU A 354 8.45 4.89 16.16
CA GLU A 354 7.23 5.41 16.76
C GLU A 354 7.55 6.21 17.98
N PHE A 355 6.81 7.28 18.16
CA PHE A 355 6.90 8.13 19.35
C PHE A 355 5.50 8.52 19.84
N ASN A 356 5.22 8.17 21.10
CA ASN A 356 4.00 8.49 21.83
C ASN A 356 4.36 9.45 22.96
N PRO A 357 4.28 10.78 22.80
CA PRO A 357 4.62 11.73 23.85
C PRO A 357 3.63 11.62 25.02
N PHE A 358 4.15 11.52 26.24
CA PHE A 358 3.37 11.40 27.49
C PHE A 358 2.41 12.57 27.78
N ILE A 359 2.63 13.71 27.14
CA ILE A 359 1.97 14.97 27.48
C ILE A 359 0.47 14.93 27.18
N PHE A 360 0.03 14.05 26.30
CA PHE A 360 -1.36 13.98 25.83
C PHE A 360 -1.98 12.58 26.00
N ALA A 361 -1.71 11.92 27.11
CA ALA A 361 -2.38 10.69 27.56
C ALA A 361 -3.14 9.92 26.43
N ARG A 362 -2.44 9.24 25.53
CA ARG A 362 -2.93 8.55 24.33
C ARG A 362 -3.33 9.44 23.14
N GLY A 363 -3.27 10.79 23.28
CA GLY A 363 -3.81 11.71 22.27
C GLY A 363 -2.99 11.87 20.99
N LEU A 364 -1.69 11.60 21.02
CA LEU A 364 -0.81 11.81 19.87
C LEU A 364 0.13 10.63 19.67
N ASN A 365 0.13 10.06 18.45
CA ASN A 365 1.06 9.04 18.02
C ASN A 365 1.73 9.48 16.71
N LEU A 366 3.04 9.50 16.71
CA LEU A 366 3.86 9.83 15.55
C LEU A 366 4.57 8.57 15.07
N GLN A 367 4.39 8.22 13.81
CA GLN A 367 5.01 7.05 13.21
C GLN A 367 5.75 7.43 11.93
N TYR A 368 6.89 6.82 11.72
CA TYR A 368 7.69 6.95 10.52
C TYR A 368 8.20 5.59 10.09
N ALA A 369 8.16 5.32 8.78
CA ALA A 369 8.78 4.13 8.23
C ALA A 369 9.45 4.41 6.89
N VAL A 370 10.49 3.62 6.60
CA VAL A 370 11.14 3.55 5.29
C VAL A 370 11.07 2.11 4.84
N TYR A 371 10.55 1.90 3.65
CA TYR A 371 10.41 0.58 3.08
C TYR A 371 10.66 0.62 1.56
N LYS A 372 10.81 -0.55 0.97
CA LYS A 372 10.81 -0.70 -0.49
C LYS A 372 9.67 -1.63 -0.89
N THR A 373 9.09 -1.34 -2.03
CA THR A 373 8.13 -2.20 -2.71
C THR A 373 8.62 -2.53 -4.11
N GLU A 374 8.28 -3.72 -4.61
CA GLU A 374 8.57 -4.08 -5.99
C GLU A 374 7.42 -3.61 -6.89
N THR A 375 7.73 -2.74 -7.82
CA THR A 375 6.75 -2.24 -8.81
C THR A 375 6.91 -2.91 -10.17
N GLY A 376 7.93 -3.74 -10.34
CA GLY A 376 8.18 -4.57 -11.50
C GLY A 376 7.59 -5.97 -11.37
N ASN A 377 7.74 -6.74 -12.44
CA ASN A 377 7.24 -8.11 -12.50
C ASN A 377 8.02 -9.06 -11.57
N LYS A 378 9.33 -8.96 -11.56
CA LYS A 378 10.23 -9.78 -10.75
C LYS A 378 10.88 -8.96 -9.66
N LEU A 379 11.32 -9.66 -8.63
CA LEU A 379 12.12 -9.06 -7.58
C LEU A 379 13.41 -8.46 -8.16
N GLY A 380 13.64 -7.17 -7.88
CA GLY A 380 14.78 -6.41 -8.36
C GLY A 380 14.58 -5.70 -9.70
N ASP A 381 13.44 -5.88 -10.37
CA ASP A 381 13.18 -5.22 -11.66
C ASP A 381 12.98 -3.72 -11.50
N ARG A 382 12.14 -3.30 -10.51
CA ARG A 382 11.80 -1.91 -10.26
C ARG A 382 11.53 -1.65 -8.77
N PRO A 383 12.53 -1.73 -7.90
CA PRO A 383 12.38 -1.44 -6.49
C PRO A 383 12.12 0.07 -6.30
N ASP A 384 11.03 0.40 -5.65
CA ASP A 384 10.68 1.77 -5.28
C ASP A 384 10.83 1.96 -3.77
N LYS A 385 11.73 2.87 -3.37
CA LYS A 385 11.99 3.19 -1.97
C LYS A 385 11.10 4.33 -1.53
N ARG A 386 10.28 4.08 -0.50
CA ARG A 386 9.28 4.99 0.01
C ARG A 386 9.54 5.36 1.46
N ARG A 387 9.17 6.59 1.79
CA ARG A 387 9.15 7.14 3.14
C ARG A 387 7.71 7.47 3.48
N VAL A 388 7.26 6.98 4.63
CA VAL A 388 5.90 7.18 5.09
C VAL A 388 5.92 7.77 6.49
N PHE A 389 5.08 8.75 6.70
CA PHE A 389 4.88 9.42 7.97
C PHE A 389 3.40 9.41 8.33
N GLN A 390 3.08 9.15 9.58
CA GLN A 390 1.72 9.18 10.09
C GLN A 390 1.67 9.97 11.39
N VAL A 391 0.69 10.84 11.48
CA VAL A 391 0.23 11.44 12.72
C VAL A 391 -1.13 10.86 13.04
N ASN A 392 -1.27 10.28 14.20
CA ASN A 392 -2.55 9.77 14.67
C ASN A 392 -2.96 10.53 15.93
N PHE A 393 -4.13 11.12 15.91
CA PHE A 393 -4.77 11.70 17.07
C PHE A 393 -5.79 10.68 17.58
N GLY A 394 -5.61 10.18 18.82
CA GLY A 394 -6.46 9.16 19.41
C GLY A 394 -6.97 9.54 20.80
N PHE A 395 -8.12 8.98 21.18
CA PHE A 395 -8.75 9.19 22.49
C PHE A 395 -9.19 7.86 23.08
#